data_fbdeeab556abd43697ff504703cddfc0
#
_entry.id   fbdeeab556abd43697ff504703cddfc0
#
_cell.length_a   1.000
_cell.length_b   1.000
_cell.length_c   1.000
_cell.angle_alpha   90.00
_cell.angle_beta   90.00
_cell.angle_gamma   90.00
#
_symmetry.space_group_name_H-M   'P 1'
#
loop_
_entity.id
_entity.type
_entity.pdbx_description
1 polymer ?
#
loop_
_entity_poly.entity_id
_entity_poly.type
_entity_poly.pdbx_seq_one_letter_code
_entity_poly.pdbx_strand_id
1 'polypeptide(L)'
;NLIIEKLVDDVDRLGVFGFSFLDQNFDKVQAATIDGVYPSFDTIADGSYKVSRPLYFYVKDKHIGVVPGIEEYVKMFMSDNMIGEDGTLYEQGLIPVK
;
A
#
# COMPACT_ATOMS: atom_id res chain seq x y z
N ASN A 1 -5.01 10.40 11.95
CA ASN A 1 -4.10 9.35 12.41
C ASN A 1 -3.31 9.83 13.64
N LEU A 2 -3.31 9.03 14.70
CA LEU A 2 -2.65 9.37 15.97
C LEU A 2 -1.14 9.58 15.81
N ILE A 3 -0.49 8.77 14.98
CA ILE A 3 0.96 8.86 14.75
C ILE A 3 1.30 10.22 14.13
N ILE A 4 0.53 10.65 13.15
CA ILE A 4 0.75 11.92 12.46
C ILE A 4 0.52 13.09 13.42
N GLU A 5 -0.51 13.03 14.25
CA GLU A 5 -0.76 14.07 15.27
C GLU A 5 0.42 14.23 16.22
N LYS A 6 0.99 13.11 16.66
CA LYS A 6 2.16 13.15 17.54
C LYS A 6 3.42 13.67 16.86
N LEU A 7 3.58 13.39 15.57
CA LEU A 7 4.70 13.91 14.79
C LEU A 7 4.59 15.42 14.58
N VAL A 8 3.39 15.93 14.39
CA VAL A 8 3.15 17.37 14.25
C VAL A 8 3.47 18.11 15.55
N ASP A 9 3.14 17.50 16.68
CA ASP A 9 3.37 18.12 18.00
C ASP A 9 4.83 18.11 18.43
N ASP A 10 5.65 17.21 17.91
CA ASP A 10 7.04 17.07 18.34
C ASP A 10 7.95 16.82 17.12
N VAL A 11 8.74 17.82 16.73
CA VAL A 11 9.59 17.79 15.55
C VAL A 11 10.76 16.80 15.64
N ASP A 12 11.09 16.33 16.82
CA ASP A 12 12.19 15.39 17.04
C ASP A 12 11.75 13.93 17.03
N ARG A 13 10.49 13.66 16.70
CA ARG A 13 9.96 12.31 16.68
C ARG A 13 10.09 11.64 15.30
N LEU A 14 10.23 10.32 15.36
CA LEU A 14 10.16 9.45 14.19
C LEU A 14 8.92 8.56 14.31
N GLY A 15 8.19 8.38 13.21
CA GLY A 15 7.01 7.52 13.17
C GLY A 15 7.09 6.50 12.05
N VAL A 16 6.45 5.35 12.25
CA VAL A 16 6.32 4.31 11.22
C VAL A 16 4.84 4.10 10.93
N PHE A 17 4.45 4.26 9.68
CA PHE A 17 3.05 4.12 9.25
C PHE A 17 2.98 3.89 7.75
N GLY A 18 1.78 3.55 7.25
CA GLY A 18 1.59 3.23 5.84
C GLY A 18 1.80 4.43 4.92
N PHE A 19 2.24 4.18 3.70
CA PHE A 19 2.50 5.22 2.70
C PHE A 19 1.26 6.06 2.38
N SER A 20 0.07 5.47 2.43
CA SER A 20 -1.17 6.22 2.17
C SER A 20 -1.34 7.41 3.13
N PHE A 21 -0.95 7.23 4.38
CA PHE A 21 -1.03 8.31 5.37
C PHE A 21 0.02 9.40 5.11
N LEU A 22 1.19 9.04 4.62
CA LEU A 22 2.19 10.01 4.21
C LEU A 22 1.70 10.81 3.00
N ASP A 23 1.13 10.13 2.00
CA ASP A 23 0.63 10.76 0.79
C ASP A 23 -0.47 11.79 1.08
N GLN A 24 -1.29 11.51 2.07
CA GLN A 24 -2.36 12.43 2.49
C GLN A 24 -1.88 13.58 3.37
N ASN A 25 -0.67 13.51 3.92
CA ASN A 25 -0.18 14.46 4.91
C ASN A 25 1.23 14.99 4.59
N PHE A 26 1.59 15.12 3.33
CA PHE A 26 2.89 15.66 2.91
C PHE A 26 3.16 17.05 3.46
N ASP A 27 2.12 17.84 3.68
CA ASP A 27 2.24 19.20 4.20
C ASP A 27 2.57 19.24 5.69
N LYS A 28 2.39 18.13 6.40
CA LYS A 28 2.55 18.06 7.86
C LYS A 28 3.79 17.29 8.30
N VAL A 29 4.19 16.28 7.52
CA VAL A 29 5.29 15.38 7.89
C VAL A 29 6.23 15.22 6.70
N GLN A 30 7.48 14.87 6.98
CA GLN A 30 8.50 14.65 5.99
C GLN A 30 8.92 13.17 5.99
N ALA A 31 9.03 12.60 4.81
CA ALA A 31 9.48 11.23 4.67
C ALA A 31 11.00 11.13 4.84
N ALA A 32 11.45 10.06 5.49
CA ALA A 32 12.86 9.74 5.60
C ALA A 32 13.30 8.85 4.44
N THR A 33 14.51 9.09 3.93
CA THR A 33 15.10 8.18 2.94
C THR A 33 15.69 6.95 3.63
N ILE A 34 15.61 5.80 2.96
CA ILE A 34 16.21 4.55 3.42
C ILE A 34 17.26 4.15 2.39
N ASP A 35 18.52 4.05 2.82
CA ASP A 35 19.67 3.79 1.94
C ASP A 35 19.76 4.77 0.76
N GLY A 36 19.39 6.02 1.00
CA GLY A 36 19.40 7.07 -0.03
C GLY A 36 18.19 7.06 -0.96
N VAL A 37 17.22 6.17 -0.74
CA VAL A 37 16.01 6.06 -1.57
C VAL A 37 14.83 6.72 -0.87
N TYR A 38 14.19 7.68 -1.54
CA TYR A 38 13.01 8.37 -1.05
C TYR A 38 11.75 7.55 -1.39
N PRO A 39 10.80 7.42 -0.47
CA PRO A 39 9.56 6.68 -0.76
C PRO A 39 8.70 7.45 -1.76
N SER A 40 8.42 6.81 -2.90
CA SER A 40 7.55 7.33 -3.94
C SER A 40 6.80 6.16 -4.57
N PHE A 41 5.80 6.46 -5.41
CA PHE A 41 5.09 5.40 -6.12
C PHE A 41 6.03 4.50 -6.90
N ASP A 42 7.01 5.07 -7.59
CA ASP A 42 7.94 4.30 -8.41
C ASP A 42 8.88 3.43 -7.57
N THR A 43 9.48 3.99 -6.53
CA THR A 43 10.44 3.26 -5.69
C THR A 43 9.78 2.17 -4.85
N ILE A 44 8.54 2.37 -4.46
CA ILE A 44 7.76 1.37 -3.72
C ILE A 44 7.30 0.26 -4.68
N ALA A 45 6.82 0.63 -5.87
CA ALA A 45 6.33 -0.33 -6.85
C ALA A 45 7.44 -1.26 -7.37
N ASP A 46 8.65 -0.74 -7.60
CA ASP A 46 9.76 -1.55 -8.11
C ASP A 46 10.58 -2.23 -7.00
N GLY A 47 10.30 -1.93 -5.74
CA GLY A 47 11.00 -2.52 -4.60
C GLY A 47 12.31 -1.84 -4.22
N SER A 48 12.67 -0.71 -4.83
CA SER A 48 13.89 0.03 -4.50
C SER A 48 13.87 0.57 -3.07
N TYR A 49 12.69 0.95 -2.57
CA TYR A 49 12.53 1.36 -1.19
C TYR A 49 12.43 0.11 -0.32
N LYS A 50 13.48 -0.18 0.45
CA LYS A 50 13.64 -1.47 1.14
C LYS A 50 12.59 -1.79 2.20
N VAL A 51 11.89 -0.80 2.71
CA VAL A 51 10.82 -1.00 3.68
C VAL A 51 9.50 -1.34 3.00
N SER A 52 9.41 -1.23 1.67
CA SER A 52 8.22 -1.59 0.93
C SER A 52 7.98 -3.10 0.99
N ARG A 53 6.72 -3.50 1.01
CA ARG A 53 6.31 -4.90 1.06
C ARG A 53 5.12 -5.12 0.15
N PRO A 54 5.10 -6.22 -0.62
CA PRO A 54 3.90 -6.58 -1.37
C PRO A 54 2.83 -7.13 -0.42
N LEU A 55 1.58 -6.88 -0.75
CA LEU A 55 0.45 -7.53 -0.11
C LEU A 55 0.03 -8.71 -0.96
N TYR A 56 -0.26 -9.82 -0.32
CA TYR A 56 -0.62 -11.06 -0.98
C TYR A 56 -2.08 -11.40 -0.73
N PHE A 57 -2.67 -12.03 -1.72
CA PHE A 57 -4.01 -12.56 -1.63
C PHE A 57 -3.93 -14.09 -1.62
N TYR A 58 -4.38 -14.70 -0.54
CA TYR A 58 -4.24 -16.14 -0.34
C TYR A 58 -5.57 -16.84 -0.62
N VAL A 59 -5.52 -17.88 -1.45
CA VAL A 59 -6.69 -18.69 -1.80
C VAL A 59 -6.35 -20.15 -1.56
N LYS A 60 -7.27 -20.87 -0.93
CA LYS A 60 -7.09 -22.31 -0.74
C LYS A 60 -7.45 -23.07 -2.02
N ASP A 61 -6.48 -23.62 -2.70
CA ASP A 61 -6.66 -24.31 -4.00
C ASP A 61 -7.73 -25.39 -3.95
N LYS A 62 -7.78 -26.14 -2.86
CA LYS A 62 -8.76 -27.23 -2.70
C LYS A 62 -10.20 -26.76 -2.71
N HIS A 63 -10.44 -25.49 -2.44
CA HIS A 63 -11.79 -24.92 -2.43
C HIS A 63 -12.21 -24.34 -3.77
N ILE A 64 -11.29 -24.17 -4.71
CA ILE A 64 -11.61 -23.69 -6.05
C ILE A 64 -12.46 -24.74 -6.76
N GLY A 65 -13.64 -24.35 -7.25
CA GLY A 65 -14.59 -25.25 -7.87
C GLY A 65 -15.49 -26.01 -6.90
N VAL A 66 -15.21 -25.96 -5.60
CA VAL A 66 -16.04 -26.59 -4.55
C VAL A 66 -16.89 -25.55 -3.84
N VAL A 67 -16.28 -24.42 -3.42
CA VAL A 67 -17.00 -23.32 -2.80
C VAL A 67 -17.42 -22.34 -3.90
N PRO A 68 -18.73 -22.08 -4.07
CA PRO A 68 -19.20 -21.17 -5.11
C PRO A 68 -18.66 -19.76 -4.92
N GLY A 69 -18.21 -19.12 -6.00
CA GLY A 69 -17.81 -17.72 -6.01
C GLY A 69 -16.34 -17.43 -5.73
N ILE A 70 -15.54 -18.43 -5.32
CA ILE A 70 -14.11 -18.19 -5.04
C ILE A 70 -13.36 -17.74 -6.29
N GLU A 71 -13.52 -18.46 -7.40
CA GLU A 71 -12.80 -18.14 -8.64
C GLU A 71 -13.22 -16.77 -9.18
N GLU A 72 -14.50 -16.48 -9.17
CA GLU A 72 -15.04 -15.19 -9.60
C GLU A 72 -14.58 -14.05 -8.72
N TYR A 73 -14.53 -14.27 -7.40
CA TYR A 73 -14.04 -13.29 -6.45
C TYR A 73 -12.57 -12.95 -6.71
N VAL A 74 -11.73 -13.97 -6.92
CA VAL A 74 -10.30 -13.75 -7.21
C VAL A 74 -10.15 -13.00 -8.52
N LYS A 75 -10.88 -13.35 -9.57
CA LYS A 75 -10.83 -12.66 -10.86
C LYS A 75 -11.21 -11.19 -10.71
N MET A 76 -12.26 -10.90 -9.97
CA MET A 76 -12.68 -9.53 -9.74
C MET A 76 -11.64 -8.76 -8.94
N PHE A 77 -11.11 -9.35 -7.86
CA PHE A 77 -10.13 -8.71 -7.01
C PHE A 77 -8.84 -8.37 -7.78
N MET A 78 -8.42 -9.25 -8.69
CA MET A 78 -7.23 -9.04 -9.51
C MET A 78 -7.52 -8.25 -10.80
N SER A 79 -8.75 -7.79 -11.01
CA SER A 79 -9.12 -7.00 -12.18
C SER A 79 -8.60 -5.57 -12.08
N ASP A 80 -8.56 -4.87 -13.22
CA ASP A 80 -8.12 -3.47 -13.26
C ASP A 80 -9.03 -2.54 -12.44
N ASN A 81 -10.29 -2.91 -12.24
CA ASN A 81 -11.21 -2.14 -11.41
C ASN A 81 -10.79 -2.12 -9.93
N MET A 82 -10.03 -3.12 -9.49
CA MET A 82 -9.55 -3.21 -8.11
C MET A 82 -8.08 -2.84 -7.99
N ILE A 83 -7.20 -3.44 -8.80
CA ILE A 83 -5.74 -3.28 -8.67
C ILE A 83 -5.10 -2.43 -9.76
N GLY A 84 -5.87 -1.90 -10.70
CA GLY A 84 -5.35 -0.99 -11.72
C GLY A 84 -5.02 0.39 -11.18
N GLU A 85 -4.44 1.25 -12.02
CA GLU A 85 -4.02 2.60 -11.60
C GLU A 85 -5.17 3.46 -11.09
N ASP A 86 -6.38 3.27 -11.63
CA ASP A 86 -7.58 3.96 -11.18
C ASP A 86 -8.52 3.04 -10.40
N GLY A 87 -8.00 1.93 -9.88
CA GLY A 87 -8.80 0.95 -9.17
C GLY A 87 -9.11 1.32 -7.73
N THR A 88 -9.99 0.53 -7.13
CA THR A 88 -10.43 0.76 -5.75
C THR A 88 -9.26 0.72 -4.75
N LEU A 89 -8.32 -0.21 -4.93
CA LEU A 89 -7.17 -0.31 -4.02
C LEU A 89 -6.24 0.89 -4.14
N TYR A 90 -6.07 1.45 -5.33
CA TYR A 90 -5.31 2.67 -5.51
C TYR A 90 -5.95 3.84 -4.76
N GLU A 91 -7.27 3.95 -4.81
CA GLU A 91 -8.01 4.99 -4.08
C GLU A 91 -7.83 4.86 -2.57
N GLN A 92 -7.63 3.63 -2.07
CA GLN A 92 -7.37 3.36 -0.67
C GLN A 92 -5.90 3.57 -0.27
N GLY A 93 -5.06 3.99 -1.20
CA GLY A 93 -3.66 4.31 -0.93
C GLY A 93 -2.68 3.16 -1.14
N LEU A 94 -3.11 2.08 -1.76
CA LEU A 94 -2.24 0.98 -2.13
C LEU A 94 -1.67 1.21 -3.53
N ILE A 95 -0.43 0.78 -3.74
CA ILE A 95 0.28 1.01 -5.00
C ILE A 95 0.14 -0.24 -5.87
N PRO A 96 -0.41 -0.11 -7.10
CA PRO A 96 -0.55 -1.27 -7.98
C PRO A 96 0.82 -1.76 -8.48
N VAL A 97 1.01 -3.07 -8.43
CA VAL A 97 2.20 -3.76 -8.94
C VAL A 97 1.72 -4.84 -9.90
N LYS A 98 1.93 -4.64 -11.18
CA LYS A 98 1.54 -5.62 -12.20
C LYS A 98 2.73 -6.13 -12.97
#